data_3b82f4525690538d2ac76da04a633f74
#
_entry.id   3b82f4525690538d2ac76da04a633f74
#
_cell.length_a   1.000
_cell.length_b   1.000
_cell.length_c   1.000
_cell.angle_alpha   90.00
_cell.angle_beta   90.00
_cell.angle_gamma   90.00
#
_symmetry.space_group_name_H-M   'P 1'
#
loop_
_entity.id
_entity.type
_entity.pdbx_description
1 polymer ?
#
loop_
_entity_poly.entity_id
_entity_poly.type
_entity_poly.pdbx_seq_one_letter_code
_entity_poly.pdbx_strand_id
1 'polypeptide(L)'
;MAISAVGYYTVGLKADGTVVAVGDNTDGQCEVSDWRDIVAISAGYGHTVGLKADGTVVAVGDYNYDQCEVFDWRDILAVSAGSLHTVGLKFDGTVVAVGDNSYDQCNVADWRNVVAISAGYWHTVGLKADGTVVAVGYNEFGQCDVSGWTNIK
;
A
#
# COMPACT_ATOMS: atom_id res chain seq x y z
N MET A 1 -5.09 16.12 -4.03
CA MET A 1 -6.10 15.95 -2.97
C MET A 1 -6.61 14.53 -3.01
N ALA A 2 -6.64 13.83 -1.89
CA ALA A 2 -7.14 12.46 -1.78
C ALA A 2 -7.68 12.20 -0.37
N ILE A 3 -8.52 11.19 -0.24
CA ILE A 3 -8.99 10.63 1.03
C ILE A 3 -8.78 9.12 1.01
N SER A 4 -8.52 8.53 2.19
CA SER A 4 -8.43 7.08 2.38
C SER A 4 -9.05 6.72 3.73
N ALA A 5 -9.83 5.66 3.78
CA ALA A 5 -10.50 5.22 5.00
C ALA A 5 -10.55 3.70 5.07
N VAL A 6 -10.09 3.14 6.17
CA VAL A 6 -10.15 1.69 6.47
C VAL A 6 -10.33 1.53 7.98
N GLY A 7 -11.10 0.52 8.37
CA GLY A 7 -11.31 0.24 9.80
C GLY A 7 -12.02 1.40 10.51
N TYR A 8 -11.36 2.03 11.46
CA TYR A 8 -11.94 3.00 12.36
C TYR A 8 -11.32 4.41 12.27
N TYR A 9 -10.62 4.74 11.17
CA TYR A 9 -10.03 6.07 10.97
C TYR A 9 -10.05 6.51 9.50
N THR A 10 -9.87 7.79 9.29
CA THR A 10 -9.89 8.43 7.97
C THR A 10 -8.68 9.36 7.82
N VAL A 11 -8.06 9.33 6.66
CA VAL A 11 -6.89 10.14 6.31
C VAL A 11 -7.23 11.03 5.11
N GLY A 12 -6.83 12.28 5.17
CA GLY A 12 -7.01 13.25 4.08
C GLY A 12 -5.71 13.91 3.67
N LEU A 13 -5.43 13.90 2.37
CA LEU A 13 -4.30 14.62 1.76
C LEU A 13 -4.78 15.98 1.28
N LYS A 14 -4.15 17.04 1.78
CA LYS A 14 -4.42 18.42 1.39
C LYS A 14 -3.65 18.81 0.11
N ALA A 15 -4.12 19.88 -0.52
CA ALA A 15 -3.50 20.40 -1.74
C ALA A 15 -2.05 20.90 -1.56
N ASP A 16 -1.68 21.28 -0.33
CA ASP A 16 -0.35 21.74 0.03
C ASP A 16 0.64 20.60 0.40
N GLY A 17 0.21 19.33 0.24
CA GLY A 17 1.03 18.17 0.56
C GLY A 17 1.10 17.82 2.05
N THR A 18 0.32 18.48 2.90
CA THR A 18 0.14 18.09 4.31
C THR A 18 -0.98 17.06 4.46
N VAL A 19 -0.98 16.32 5.55
CA VAL A 19 -1.94 15.23 5.81
C VAL A 19 -2.67 15.47 7.14
N VAL A 20 -3.93 15.11 7.17
CA VAL A 20 -4.76 15.10 8.38
C VAL A 20 -5.37 13.73 8.57
N ALA A 21 -5.57 13.32 9.81
CA ALA A 21 -6.22 12.06 10.14
C ALA A 21 -7.12 12.22 11.36
N VAL A 22 -8.20 11.44 11.41
CA VAL A 22 -9.15 11.40 12.53
C VAL A 22 -9.66 9.99 12.74
N GLY A 23 -10.01 9.67 13.95
CA GLY A 23 -10.55 8.36 14.34
C GLY A 23 -9.65 7.65 15.32
N ASP A 24 -9.61 6.33 15.24
CA ASP A 24 -8.76 5.51 16.09
C ASP A 24 -7.28 5.85 15.90
N ASN A 25 -6.57 6.02 17.01
CA ASN A 25 -5.14 6.33 17.05
C ASN A 25 -4.42 5.48 18.11
N THR A 26 -4.96 4.31 18.42
CA THR A 26 -4.42 3.42 19.44
C THR A 26 -2.99 2.98 19.13
N ASP A 27 -2.70 2.77 17.84
CA ASP A 27 -1.38 2.37 17.35
C ASP A 27 -0.56 3.55 16.79
N GLY A 28 -1.07 4.79 16.86
CA GLY A 28 -0.39 5.96 16.30
C GLY A 28 -0.65 6.16 14.79
N GLN A 29 -1.65 5.49 14.21
CA GLN A 29 -1.97 5.57 12.77
C GLN A 29 -2.45 6.95 12.31
N CYS A 30 -2.82 7.84 13.24
CA CYS A 30 -3.18 9.23 12.95
C CYS A 30 -2.03 10.25 13.17
N GLU A 31 -0.82 9.81 13.54
CA GLU A 31 0.33 10.69 13.81
C GLU A 31 0.99 11.19 12.51
N VAL A 32 0.23 11.88 11.68
CA VAL A 32 0.63 12.36 10.33
C VAL A 32 0.87 13.87 10.26
N SER A 33 0.78 14.60 11.37
CA SER A 33 0.79 16.08 11.39
C SER A 33 2.10 16.69 10.88
N ASP A 34 3.23 15.96 11.00
CA ASP A 34 4.55 16.41 10.57
C ASP A 34 4.88 16.03 9.12
N TRP A 35 3.99 15.30 8.45
CA TRP A 35 4.21 14.89 7.07
C TRP A 35 4.13 16.09 6.11
N ARG A 36 5.08 16.15 5.17
CA ARG A 36 5.20 17.20 4.15
C ARG A 36 5.53 16.58 2.80
N ASP A 37 5.19 17.29 1.74
CA ASP A 37 5.48 16.91 0.36
C ASP A 37 4.80 15.58 -0.04
N ILE A 38 3.69 15.26 0.62
CA ILE A 38 2.93 14.03 0.32
C ILE A 38 2.12 14.22 -0.96
N VAL A 39 2.20 13.23 -1.84
CA VAL A 39 1.47 13.21 -3.13
C VAL A 39 0.42 12.10 -3.20
N ALA A 40 0.54 11.07 -2.37
CA ALA A 40 -0.46 10.00 -2.24
C ALA A 40 -0.49 9.45 -0.81
N ILE A 41 -1.64 8.94 -0.40
CA ILE A 41 -1.87 8.31 0.91
C ILE A 41 -2.60 6.99 0.75
N SER A 42 -2.37 6.06 1.67
CA SER A 42 -3.13 4.83 1.80
C SER A 42 -3.28 4.47 3.28
N ALA A 43 -4.51 4.24 3.70
CA ALA A 43 -4.83 3.75 5.04
C ALA A 43 -4.91 2.23 5.03
N GLY A 44 -4.18 1.56 5.92
CA GLY A 44 -4.32 0.16 6.26
C GLY A 44 -5.19 -0.04 7.51
N TYR A 45 -5.27 -1.26 8.03
CA TYR A 45 -6.11 -1.51 9.19
C TYR A 45 -5.64 -0.78 10.45
N GLY A 46 -4.33 -0.76 10.71
CA GLY A 46 -3.74 -0.10 11.88
C GLY A 46 -2.54 0.79 11.53
N HIS A 47 -2.30 1.13 10.25
CA HIS A 47 -1.17 1.96 9.83
C HIS A 47 -1.53 2.84 8.63
N THR A 48 -0.84 3.95 8.53
CA THR A 48 -1.02 4.93 7.44
C THR A 48 0.29 5.06 6.66
N VAL A 49 0.19 5.08 5.35
CA VAL A 49 1.32 5.20 4.42
C VAL A 49 1.18 6.47 3.60
N GLY A 50 2.27 7.21 3.46
CA GLY A 50 2.36 8.41 2.64
C GLY A 50 3.50 8.30 1.62
N LEU A 51 3.19 8.52 0.36
CA LEU A 51 4.18 8.66 -0.71
C LEU A 51 4.58 10.11 -0.85
N LYS A 52 5.88 10.39 -0.82
CA LYS A 52 6.42 11.72 -1.06
C LYS A 52 6.69 11.99 -2.54
N ALA A 53 6.74 13.27 -2.88
CA ALA A 53 7.02 13.74 -4.25
C ALA A 53 8.38 13.27 -4.79
N ASP A 54 9.34 12.99 -3.92
CA ASP A 54 10.67 12.49 -4.28
C ASP A 54 10.75 10.96 -4.46
N GLY A 55 9.61 10.25 -4.36
CA GLY A 55 9.54 8.79 -4.49
C GLY A 55 9.96 8.02 -3.24
N THR A 56 10.16 8.70 -2.10
CA THR A 56 10.33 8.05 -0.80
C THR A 56 8.97 7.84 -0.11
N VAL A 57 8.93 6.98 0.90
CA VAL A 57 7.70 6.60 1.59
C VAL A 57 7.86 6.80 3.10
N VAL A 58 6.80 7.26 3.74
CA VAL A 58 6.69 7.37 5.19
C VAL A 58 5.50 6.54 5.67
N ALA A 59 5.58 6.00 6.87
CA ALA A 59 4.49 5.26 7.48
C ALA A 59 4.46 5.48 8.99
N VAL A 60 3.26 5.43 9.56
CA VAL A 60 3.01 5.44 11.01
C VAL A 60 1.91 4.44 11.37
N GLY A 61 1.92 3.97 12.58
CA GLY A 61 0.90 3.06 13.10
C GLY A 61 1.49 1.79 13.68
N ASP A 62 0.77 0.70 13.61
CA ASP A 62 1.17 -0.60 14.12
C ASP A 62 2.47 -1.09 13.47
N TYR A 63 3.41 -1.57 14.31
CA TYR A 63 4.73 -2.08 13.91
C TYR A 63 4.89 -3.60 14.16
N ASN A 64 3.88 -4.28 14.63
CA ASN A 64 4.01 -5.66 15.09
C ASN A 64 4.45 -6.64 14.01
N TYR A 65 4.29 -6.28 12.73
CA TYR A 65 4.65 -7.10 11.57
C TYR A 65 5.61 -6.37 10.62
N ASP A 66 6.29 -5.30 11.05
CA ASP A 66 7.19 -4.49 10.23
C ASP A 66 6.49 -3.78 9.04
N GLN A 67 5.16 -3.63 9.07
CA GLN A 67 4.38 -3.02 7.98
C GLN A 67 4.70 -1.54 7.74
N CYS A 68 5.39 -0.89 8.67
CA CYS A 68 5.87 0.48 8.56
C CYS A 68 7.35 0.59 8.16
N GLU A 69 8.06 -0.52 7.91
CA GLU A 69 9.48 -0.54 7.55
C GLU A 69 9.70 -0.17 6.08
N VAL A 70 9.36 1.06 5.72
CA VAL A 70 9.42 1.60 4.35
C VAL A 70 10.50 2.66 4.15
N PHE A 71 11.32 2.95 5.16
CA PHE A 71 12.26 4.09 5.18
C PHE A 71 13.37 4.00 4.12
N ASP A 72 13.72 2.83 3.65
CA ASP A 72 14.72 2.60 2.60
C ASP A 72 14.12 2.51 1.18
N TRP A 73 12.80 2.60 1.05
CA TRP A 73 12.14 2.56 -0.24
C TRP A 73 12.47 3.81 -1.07
N ARG A 74 12.77 3.61 -2.35
CA ARG A 74 13.11 4.65 -3.33
C ARG A 74 12.43 4.35 -4.66
N ASP A 75 12.26 5.40 -5.45
CA ASP A 75 11.68 5.31 -6.78
C ASP A 75 10.24 4.76 -6.78
N ILE A 76 9.50 5.03 -5.72
CA ILE A 76 8.12 4.58 -5.57
C ILE A 76 7.18 5.49 -6.36
N LEU A 77 6.33 4.88 -7.17
CA LEU A 77 5.28 5.50 -7.99
C LEU A 77 3.91 5.47 -7.31
N ALA A 78 3.62 4.40 -6.59
CA ALA A 78 2.34 4.22 -5.88
C ALA A 78 2.52 3.34 -4.63
N VAL A 79 1.65 3.56 -3.66
CA VAL A 79 1.59 2.77 -2.41
C VAL A 79 0.19 2.24 -2.17
N SER A 80 0.10 1.09 -1.53
CA SER A 80 -1.15 0.50 -1.07
C SER A 80 -0.92 -0.22 0.26
N ALA A 81 -1.74 0.10 1.25
CA ALA A 81 -1.71 -0.51 2.57
C ALA A 81 -2.81 -1.56 2.69
N GLY A 82 -2.45 -2.77 3.06
CA GLY A 82 -3.37 -3.85 3.42
C GLY A 82 -3.71 -3.83 4.90
N SER A 83 -4.13 -4.97 5.44
CA SER A 83 -4.38 -5.07 6.88
C SER A 83 -3.09 -4.90 7.68
N LEU A 84 -2.10 -5.75 7.43
CA LEU A 84 -0.85 -5.84 8.18
C LEU A 84 0.38 -5.84 7.25
N HIS A 85 0.24 -5.35 6.01
CA HIS A 85 1.34 -5.24 5.06
C HIS A 85 1.21 -3.98 4.21
N THR A 86 2.32 -3.54 3.65
CA THR A 86 2.43 -2.36 2.79
C THR A 86 3.07 -2.76 1.47
N VAL A 87 2.53 -2.27 0.37
CA VAL A 87 2.98 -2.57 -0.98
C VAL A 87 3.38 -1.27 -1.68
N GLY A 88 4.52 -1.28 -2.36
CA GLY A 88 5.01 -0.17 -3.17
C GLY A 88 5.27 -0.60 -4.61
N LEU A 89 4.71 0.14 -5.56
CA LEU A 89 5.02 0.01 -6.99
C LEU A 89 6.16 0.96 -7.32
N LYS A 90 7.21 0.46 -7.97
CA LYS A 90 8.32 1.27 -8.46
C LYS A 90 8.10 1.78 -9.88
N PHE A 91 8.79 2.86 -10.24
CA PHE A 91 8.76 3.43 -11.60
C PHE A 91 9.18 2.44 -12.70
N ASP A 92 10.00 1.44 -12.37
CA ASP A 92 10.46 0.41 -13.32
C ASP A 92 9.47 -0.77 -13.49
N GLY A 93 8.31 -0.70 -12.83
CA GLY A 93 7.27 -1.73 -12.88
C GLY A 93 7.56 -2.96 -11.99
N THR A 94 8.55 -2.88 -11.12
CA THR A 94 8.75 -3.88 -10.05
C THR A 94 7.94 -3.48 -8.81
N VAL A 95 7.74 -4.44 -7.90
CA VAL A 95 6.93 -4.24 -6.69
C VAL A 95 7.75 -4.66 -5.47
N VAL A 96 7.61 -3.90 -4.39
CA VAL A 96 8.18 -4.20 -3.07
C VAL A 96 7.05 -4.31 -2.05
N ALA A 97 7.24 -5.13 -1.04
CA ALA A 97 6.28 -5.27 0.05
C ALA A 97 6.98 -5.55 1.37
N VAL A 98 6.40 -5.07 2.46
CA VAL A 98 6.82 -5.35 3.84
C VAL A 98 5.60 -5.61 4.71
N GLY A 99 5.81 -6.29 5.82
CA GLY A 99 4.74 -6.59 6.75
C GLY A 99 4.52 -8.08 6.93
N ASP A 100 3.33 -8.43 7.43
CA ASP A 100 2.93 -9.81 7.59
C ASP A 100 2.99 -10.56 6.25
N ASN A 101 3.62 -11.73 6.27
CA ASN A 101 3.74 -12.62 5.12
C ASN A 101 3.28 -14.05 5.44
N SER A 102 2.40 -14.20 6.42
CA SER A 102 1.90 -15.51 6.86
C SER A 102 1.13 -16.28 5.78
N TYR A 103 0.64 -15.56 4.78
CA TYR A 103 -0.07 -16.08 3.61
C TYR A 103 0.65 -15.80 2.30
N ASP A 104 1.95 -15.46 2.32
CA ASP A 104 2.72 -15.09 1.13
C ASP A 104 2.27 -13.77 0.45
N GLN A 105 1.53 -12.91 1.14
CA GLN A 105 1.01 -11.64 0.60
C GLN A 105 2.10 -10.62 0.24
N CYS A 106 3.33 -10.80 0.72
CA CYS A 106 4.49 -9.99 0.38
C CYS A 106 5.39 -10.63 -0.70
N ASN A 107 5.03 -11.80 -1.25
CA ASN A 107 5.84 -12.51 -2.26
C ASN A 107 5.67 -11.91 -3.66
N VAL A 108 6.07 -10.65 -3.83
CA VAL A 108 5.91 -9.85 -5.06
C VAL A 108 7.22 -9.59 -5.81
N ALA A 109 8.36 -10.10 -5.31
CA ALA A 109 9.70 -9.76 -5.81
C ALA A 109 9.92 -10.14 -7.30
N ASP A 110 9.21 -11.14 -7.80
CA ASP A 110 9.29 -11.59 -9.20
C ASP A 110 8.33 -10.86 -10.14
N TRP A 111 7.50 -9.96 -9.63
CA TRP A 111 6.55 -9.21 -10.45
C TRP A 111 7.27 -8.20 -11.34
N ARG A 112 6.88 -8.15 -12.62
CA ARG A 112 7.44 -7.25 -13.62
C ARG A 112 6.33 -6.65 -14.48
N ASN A 113 6.60 -5.48 -15.03
CA ASN A 113 5.67 -4.75 -15.89
C ASN A 113 4.35 -4.42 -15.20
N VAL A 114 4.38 -4.24 -13.88
CA VAL A 114 3.20 -3.84 -13.09
C VAL A 114 2.97 -2.35 -13.27
N VAL A 115 1.71 -1.96 -13.47
CA VAL A 115 1.28 -0.56 -13.66
C VAL A 115 0.32 -0.07 -12.58
N ALA A 116 -0.28 -0.98 -11.81
CA ALA A 116 -1.11 -0.65 -10.64
C ALA A 116 -1.06 -1.77 -9.62
N ILE A 117 -1.24 -1.42 -8.35
CA ILE A 117 -1.24 -2.34 -7.21
C ILE A 117 -2.45 -2.08 -6.32
N SER A 118 -2.90 -3.13 -5.65
CA SER A 118 -3.91 -3.05 -4.60
C SER A 118 -3.61 -4.09 -3.53
N ALA A 119 -3.55 -3.67 -2.29
CA ALA A 119 -3.44 -4.55 -1.13
C ALA A 119 -4.83 -4.76 -0.53
N GLY A 120 -5.21 -6.02 -0.41
CA GLY A 120 -6.40 -6.42 0.33
C GLY A 120 -6.10 -6.69 1.81
N TYR A 121 -6.98 -7.39 2.48
CA TYR A 121 -6.78 -7.68 3.90
C TYR A 121 -5.53 -8.56 4.12
N TRP A 122 -5.41 -9.68 3.39
CA TRP A 122 -4.29 -10.63 3.45
C TRP A 122 -3.81 -11.09 2.06
N HIS A 123 -4.01 -10.29 1.02
CA HIS A 123 -3.56 -10.60 -0.33
C HIS A 123 -3.12 -9.32 -1.05
N THR A 124 -2.33 -9.48 -2.08
CA THR A 124 -1.82 -8.40 -2.92
C THR A 124 -2.13 -8.70 -4.37
N VAL A 125 -2.59 -7.68 -5.09
CA VAL A 125 -2.95 -7.79 -6.52
C VAL A 125 -2.14 -6.76 -7.31
N GLY A 126 -1.65 -7.16 -8.48
CA GLY A 126 -0.95 -6.30 -9.42
C GLY A 126 -1.55 -6.38 -10.82
N LEU A 127 -1.83 -5.23 -11.40
CA LEU A 127 -2.21 -5.11 -12.82
C LEU A 127 -0.95 -4.92 -13.65
N LYS A 128 -0.80 -5.72 -14.69
CA LYS A 128 0.31 -5.60 -15.65
C LYS A 128 -0.06 -4.71 -16.84
N ALA A 129 0.96 -4.18 -17.50
CA ALA A 129 0.80 -3.31 -18.67
C ALA A 129 0.08 -3.97 -19.86
N ASP A 130 0.11 -5.30 -19.93
CA ASP A 130 -0.60 -6.07 -20.96
C ASP A 130 -2.09 -6.34 -20.62
N GLY A 131 -2.57 -5.83 -19.49
CA GLY A 131 -3.95 -6.02 -19.03
C GLY A 131 -4.19 -7.35 -18.33
N THR A 132 -3.15 -8.13 -18.05
CA THR A 132 -3.25 -9.32 -17.19
C THR A 132 -3.08 -8.94 -15.72
N VAL A 133 -3.50 -9.82 -14.82
CA VAL A 133 -3.46 -9.59 -13.37
C VAL A 133 -2.67 -10.70 -12.67
N VAL A 134 -1.90 -10.33 -11.67
CA VAL A 134 -1.20 -11.25 -10.77
C VAL A 134 -1.68 -11.03 -9.34
N ALA A 135 -1.72 -12.08 -8.55
CA ALA A 135 -2.10 -12.00 -7.15
C ALA A 135 -1.33 -13.01 -6.30
N VAL A 136 -1.08 -12.65 -5.05
CA VAL A 136 -0.49 -13.52 -4.02
C VAL A 136 -1.17 -13.26 -2.69
N GLY A 137 -1.15 -14.26 -1.81
CA GLY A 137 -1.69 -14.14 -0.48
C GLY A 137 -2.79 -15.16 -0.19
N TYR A 138 -3.58 -14.85 0.82
CA TYR A 138 -4.71 -15.67 1.26
C TYR A 138 -5.72 -15.90 0.14
N ASN A 139 -6.12 -17.17 -0.11
CA ASN A 139 -6.95 -17.55 -1.26
C ASN A 139 -8.07 -18.55 -0.94
N GLU A 140 -8.50 -18.67 0.32
CA GLU A 140 -9.57 -19.61 0.67
C GLU A 140 -10.91 -19.29 -0.02
N PHE A 141 -11.11 -18.04 -0.43
CA PHE A 141 -12.33 -17.60 -1.13
C PHE A 141 -12.11 -17.38 -2.64
N GLY A 142 -10.95 -17.76 -3.19
CA GLY A 142 -10.63 -17.57 -4.60
C GLY A 142 -10.24 -16.12 -4.98
N GLN A 143 -9.90 -15.26 -3.99
CA GLN A 143 -9.56 -13.85 -4.24
C GLN A 143 -8.25 -13.65 -5.02
N CYS A 144 -7.41 -14.69 -5.11
CA CYS A 144 -6.20 -14.68 -5.93
C CYS A 144 -6.38 -15.44 -7.27
N ASP A 145 -7.57 -15.96 -7.58
CA ASP A 145 -7.84 -16.73 -8.81
C ASP A 145 -8.06 -15.79 -10.01
N VAL A 146 -7.05 -15.00 -10.33
CA VAL A 146 -7.06 -13.94 -11.36
C VAL A 146 -6.36 -14.35 -12.67
N SER A 147 -5.87 -15.58 -12.77
CA SER A 147 -5.04 -16.05 -13.91
C SER A 147 -5.74 -15.99 -15.28
N GLY A 148 -7.07 -15.99 -15.28
CA GLY A 148 -7.87 -15.85 -16.50
C GLY A 148 -8.27 -14.42 -16.86
N TRP A 149 -7.87 -13.43 -16.04
CA TRP A 149 -8.25 -12.05 -16.28
C TRP A 149 -7.36 -11.40 -17.34
N THR A 150 -7.98 -10.82 -18.36
CA THR A 150 -7.31 -10.14 -19.46
C THR A 150 -8.05 -8.85 -19.81
N ASN A 151 -7.36 -7.91 -20.47
CA ASN A 151 -7.92 -6.61 -20.87
C ASN A 151 -8.45 -5.77 -19.70
N ILE A 152 -7.89 -5.95 -18.52
CA ILE A 152 -8.19 -5.09 -17.36
C ILE A 152 -7.51 -3.73 -17.57
N LYS A 153 -8.22 -2.64 -17.19
CA LYS A 153 -7.78 -1.24 -17.34
C LYS A 153 -7.86 -0.49 -16.02
#